data_f2290e46842c6a7c647d4f0e6927e56a
#
_entry.id   f2290e46842c6a7c647d4f0e6927e56a
#
_cell.length_a   1.000
_cell.length_b   1.000
_cell.length_c   1.000
_cell.angle_alpha   90.00
_cell.angle_beta   90.00
_cell.angle_gamma   90.00
#
_symmetry.space_group_name_H-M   'P 1'
#
loop_
_entity.id
_entity.type
_entity.pdbx_description
1 polymer ?
#
loop_
_entity_poly.entity_id
_entity_poly.type
_entity_poly.pdbx_seq_one_letter_code
_entity_poly.pdbx_strand_id
1 'polypeptide(L)'
;MLVTNHVLSGALIGHVAPGPATAFGAGVLSHLVLDAVPHWGGRGPIRELMHIAVPDGLVGATTMAVVTAATPSRRRARVLAGMAGAAFLDLDKPSTVFFGFSPFPGAVDALHGRVQRESPGRMPQEVLVAVAGALAVAAVTRRRRQSG
;
A
#
# COMPACT_ATOMS: atom_id res chain seq x y z
N MET A 1 0.99 7.69 -4.07
CA MET A 1 0.38 7.82 -2.71
C MET A 1 1.34 7.23 -1.69
N LEU A 2 1.20 7.54 -0.37
CA LEU A 2 2.03 6.90 0.66
C LEU A 2 1.77 5.40 0.72
N VAL A 3 2.83 4.57 0.95
CA VAL A 3 2.71 3.11 0.95
C VAL A 3 1.77 2.61 2.05
N THR A 4 1.69 3.32 3.17
CA THR A 4 0.72 3.01 4.24
C THR A 4 -0.73 2.99 3.74
N ASN A 5 -1.12 3.93 2.86
CA ASN A 5 -2.47 3.99 2.28
C ASN A 5 -2.74 2.83 1.33
N HIS A 6 -1.75 2.43 0.54
CA HIS A 6 -1.82 1.23 -0.30
C HIS A 6 -2.00 -0.03 0.55
N VAL A 7 -1.21 -0.18 1.62
CA VAL A 7 -1.31 -1.32 2.54
C VAL A 7 -2.70 -1.41 3.17
N LEU A 8 -3.27 -0.30 3.63
CA LEU A 8 -4.62 -0.26 4.22
C LEU A 8 -5.70 -0.66 3.20
N SER A 9 -5.60 -0.17 1.97
CA SER A 9 -6.48 -0.57 0.87
C SER A 9 -6.37 -2.07 0.57
N GLY A 10 -5.14 -2.59 0.48
CA GLY A 10 -4.88 -4.01 0.29
C GLY A 10 -5.41 -4.90 1.41
N ALA A 11 -5.39 -4.41 2.66
CA ALA A 11 -5.99 -5.11 3.79
C ALA A 11 -7.51 -5.28 3.64
N LEU A 12 -8.22 -4.22 3.25
CA LEU A 12 -9.67 -4.27 2.98
C LEU A 12 -9.99 -5.25 1.86
N ILE A 13 -9.24 -5.21 0.76
CA ILE A 13 -9.36 -6.15 -0.36
C ILE A 13 -9.17 -7.60 0.11
N GLY A 14 -8.13 -7.87 0.91
CA GLY A 14 -7.85 -9.20 1.42
C GLY A 14 -8.96 -9.76 2.32
N HIS A 15 -9.71 -8.91 3.02
CA HIS A 15 -10.86 -9.34 3.82
C HIS A 15 -12.06 -9.83 2.99
N VAL A 16 -12.19 -9.40 1.73
CA VAL A 16 -13.32 -9.74 0.84
C VAL A 16 -12.93 -10.66 -0.31
N ALA A 17 -11.68 -10.69 -0.71
CA ALA A 17 -11.19 -11.50 -1.82
C ALA A 17 -11.44 -13.01 -1.58
N PRO A 18 -11.75 -13.79 -2.62
CA PRO A 18 -12.02 -15.22 -2.50
C PRO A 18 -10.76 -16.03 -2.17
N GLY A 19 -9.58 -15.56 -2.59
CA GLY A 19 -8.30 -16.27 -2.39
C GLY A 19 -7.09 -15.33 -2.38
N PRO A 20 -5.90 -15.84 -1.97
CA PRO A 20 -4.68 -15.02 -1.90
C PRO A 20 -4.24 -14.46 -3.27
N ALA A 21 -4.30 -15.23 -4.33
CA ALA A 21 -3.91 -14.78 -5.68
C ALA A 21 -4.80 -13.63 -6.17
N THR A 22 -6.13 -13.77 -5.97
CA THR A 22 -7.08 -12.70 -6.32
C THR A 22 -6.85 -11.46 -5.45
N ALA A 23 -6.57 -11.64 -4.14
CA ALA A 23 -6.27 -10.54 -3.24
C ALA A 23 -5.02 -9.79 -3.68
N PHE A 24 -3.96 -10.49 -4.06
CA PHE A 24 -2.72 -9.88 -4.56
C PHE A 24 -2.97 -9.08 -5.84
N GLY A 25 -3.59 -9.70 -6.86
CA GLY A 25 -3.88 -9.02 -8.13
C GLY A 25 -4.78 -7.79 -7.95
N ALA A 26 -5.83 -7.91 -7.13
CA ALA A 26 -6.68 -6.77 -6.81
C ALA A 26 -5.94 -5.70 -5.99
N GLY A 27 -4.99 -6.09 -5.15
CA GLY A 27 -4.07 -5.17 -4.46
C GLY A 27 -3.25 -4.36 -5.45
N VAL A 28 -2.60 -5.01 -6.43
CA VAL A 28 -1.84 -4.31 -7.49
C VAL A 28 -2.73 -3.34 -8.28
N LEU A 29 -3.95 -3.76 -8.64
CA LEU A 29 -4.88 -2.85 -9.32
C LEU A 29 -5.28 -1.66 -8.44
N SER A 30 -5.53 -1.90 -7.16
CA SER A 30 -5.86 -0.84 -6.20
C SER A 30 -4.73 0.18 -6.07
N HIS A 31 -3.47 -0.25 -6.11
CA HIS A 31 -2.31 0.63 -6.14
C HIS A 31 -2.40 1.61 -7.31
N LEU A 32 -2.55 1.10 -8.54
CA LEU A 32 -2.65 1.94 -9.73
C LEU A 32 -3.84 2.91 -9.69
N VAL A 33 -4.99 2.45 -9.17
CA VAL A 33 -6.18 3.30 -9.02
C VAL A 33 -5.94 4.43 -8.01
N LEU A 34 -5.32 4.14 -6.88
CA LEU A 34 -5.02 5.13 -5.86
C LEU A 34 -3.97 6.14 -6.33
N ASP A 35 -2.96 5.71 -7.09
CA ASP A 35 -1.95 6.60 -7.67
C ASP A 35 -2.50 7.47 -8.81
N ALA A 36 -3.58 7.04 -9.47
CA ALA A 36 -4.29 7.87 -10.44
C ALA A 36 -5.12 9.00 -9.78
N VAL A 37 -5.42 8.91 -8.49
CA VAL A 37 -6.03 10.01 -7.72
C VAL A 37 -4.92 11.01 -7.36
N PRO A 38 -5.17 12.34 -7.50
CA PRO A 38 -4.19 13.32 -7.06
C PRO A 38 -3.80 13.12 -5.58
N HIS A 39 -2.52 12.85 -5.32
CA HIS A 39 -1.99 12.49 -4.01
C HIS A 39 -0.70 13.23 -3.70
N TRP A 40 -0.17 13.08 -2.48
CA TRP A 40 1.10 13.70 -2.13
C TRP A 40 2.26 12.99 -2.83
N GLY A 41 3.17 13.81 -3.36
CA GLY A 41 4.47 13.41 -3.87
C GLY A 41 5.36 14.62 -4.02
N GLY A 42 6.67 14.44 -3.89
CA GLY A 42 7.66 15.51 -3.99
C GLY A 42 8.15 15.69 -5.41
N ARG A 43 8.53 16.92 -5.73
CA ARG A 43 9.20 17.25 -6.99
C ARG A 43 10.71 17.09 -6.82
N GLY A 44 11.22 15.87 -6.83
CA GLY A 44 12.66 15.67 -6.69
C GLY A 44 13.02 14.19 -6.65
N PRO A 45 14.32 13.90 -6.67
CA PRO A 45 14.78 12.52 -6.56
C PRO A 45 14.34 11.94 -5.21
N ILE A 46 13.98 10.67 -5.20
CA ILE A 46 13.50 9.96 -3.99
C ILE A 46 14.46 10.12 -2.79
N ARG A 47 15.75 10.31 -3.03
CA ARG A 47 16.76 10.53 -1.97
C ARG A 47 16.45 11.77 -1.12
N GLU A 48 15.88 12.81 -1.67
CA GLU A 48 15.49 14.03 -0.93
C GLU A 48 14.23 13.80 -0.09
N LEU A 49 13.44 12.79 -0.42
CA LEU A 49 12.18 12.45 0.24
C LEU A 49 12.35 11.34 1.28
N MET A 50 13.57 10.87 1.53
CA MET A 50 13.84 9.75 2.45
C MET A 50 13.35 10.01 3.88
N HIS A 51 13.33 11.26 4.31
CA HIS A 51 12.82 11.65 5.63
C HIS A 51 11.30 11.41 5.79
N ILE A 52 10.57 11.20 4.70
CA ILE A 52 9.16 10.81 4.69
C ILE A 52 9.02 9.34 4.25
N ALA A 53 9.72 8.95 3.19
CA ALA A 53 9.60 7.62 2.61
C ALA A 53 10.00 6.50 3.60
N VAL A 54 11.06 6.70 4.41
CA VAL A 54 11.49 5.70 5.39
C VAL A 54 10.47 5.55 6.54
N PRO A 55 10.03 6.62 7.21
CA PRO A 55 8.96 6.51 8.20
C PRO A 55 7.67 5.88 7.64
N ASP A 56 7.23 6.27 6.45
CA ASP A 56 6.04 5.69 5.81
C ASP A 56 6.22 4.19 5.51
N GLY A 57 7.39 3.80 5.00
CA GLY A 57 7.72 2.38 4.80
C GLY A 57 7.68 1.56 6.09
N LEU A 58 8.20 2.11 7.20
CA LEU A 58 8.15 1.47 8.52
C LEU A 58 6.72 1.38 9.06
N VAL A 59 5.91 2.43 8.91
CA VAL A 59 4.49 2.42 9.28
C VAL A 59 3.72 1.41 8.43
N GLY A 60 3.97 1.36 7.13
CA GLY A 60 3.38 0.38 6.23
C GLY A 60 3.71 -1.06 6.63
N ALA A 61 4.98 -1.36 6.86
CA ALA A 61 5.44 -2.68 7.31
C ALA A 61 4.84 -3.07 8.67
N THR A 62 4.80 -2.14 9.62
CA THR A 62 4.19 -2.34 10.94
C THR A 62 2.68 -2.60 10.80
N THR A 63 2.01 -1.85 9.94
CA THR A 63 0.58 -2.05 9.63
C THR A 63 0.34 -3.44 9.06
N MET A 64 1.18 -3.91 8.13
CA MET A 64 1.09 -5.27 7.59
C MET A 64 1.21 -6.33 8.69
N ALA A 65 2.19 -6.19 9.58
CA ALA A 65 2.40 -7.11 10.69
C ALA A 65 1.22 -7.12 11.66
N VAL A 66 0.78 -5.96 12.12
CA VAL A 66 -0.32 -5.81 13.10
C VAL A 66 -1.64 -6.30 12.52
N VAL A 67 -1.99 -5.92 11.30
CA VAL A 67 -3.25 -6.35 10.67
C VAL A 67 -3.24 -7.85 10.42
N THR A 68 -2.12 -8.41 9.97
CA THR A 68 -1.99 -9.87 9.78
C THR A 68 -2.15 -10.62 11.10
N ALA A 69 -1.48 -10.18 12.17
CA ALA A 69 -1.60 -10.80 13.50
C ALA A 69 -3.03 -10.67 14.05
N ALA A 70 -3.67 -9.54 13.82
CA ALA A 70 -5.03 -9.28 14.25
C ALA A 70 -6.10 -10.04 13.44
N THR A 71 -5.78 -10.52 12.25
CA THR A 71 -6.72 -11.21 11.34
C THR A 71 -6.89 -12.69 11.73
N PRO A 72 -8.13 -13.25 11.72
CA PRO A 72 -8.35 -14.68 11.92
C PRO A 72 -7.51 -15.55 10.97
N SER A 73 -6.94 -16.64 11.45
CA SER A 73 -5.96 -17.47 10.72
C SER A 73 -6.40 -17.87 9.33
N ARG A 74 -7.67 -18.25 9.18
CA ARG A 74 -8.29 -18.61 7.87
C ARG A 74 -8.27 -17.50 6.81
N ARG A 75 -8.05 -16.24 7.20
CA ARG A 75 -8.02 -15.09 6.30
C ARG A 75 -6.64 -14.45 6.16
N ARG A 76 -5.68 -14.80 7.01
CA ARG A 76 -4.35 -14.16 7.06
C ARG A 76 -3.64 -14.14 5.72
N ALA A 77 -3.62 -15.27 5.01
CA ALA A 77 -2.96 -15.38 3.72
C ALA A 77 -3.55 -14.41 2.68
N ARG A 78 -4.88 -14.24 2.66
CA ARG A 78 -5.54 -13.32 1.73
C ARG A 78 -5.28 -11.85 2.09
N VAL A 79 -5.35 -11.52 3.37
CA VAL A 79 -5.12 -10.16 3.85
C VAL A 79 -3.66 -9.77 3.63
N LEU A 80 -2.71 -10.65 3.95
CA LEU A 80 -1.30 -10.42 3.68
C LEU A 80 -1.02 -10.27 2.17
N ALA A 81 -1.60 -11.13 1.34
CA ALA A 81 -1.45 -11.07 -0.11
C ALA A 81 -2.03 -9.77 -0.70
N GLY A 82 -3.18 -9.31 -0.20
CA GLY A 82 -3.78 -8.04 -0.63
C GLY A 82 -2.89 -6.84 -0.28
N MET A 83 -2.36 -6.79 0.95
CA MET A 83 -1.43 -5.75 1.38
C MET A 83 -0.12 -5.79 0.58
N ALA A 84 0.45 -6.98 0.38
CA ALA A 84 1.67 -7.15 -0.41
C ALA A 84 1.46 -6.72 -1.86
N GLY A 85 0.34 -7.11 -2.49
CA GLY A 85 0.00 -6.67 -3.85
C GLY A 85 -0.17 -5.16 -3.96
N ALA A 86 -0.82 -4.55 -2.97
CA ALA A 86 -1.02 -3.09 -2.96
C ALA A 86 0.27 -2.28 -2.74
N ALA A 87 1.27 -2.84 -2.06
CA ALA A 87 2.58 -2.20 -1.89
C ALA A 87 3.61 -2.62 -2.96
N PHE A 88 3.25 -3.56 -3.85
CA PHE A 88 4.21 -4.25 -4.71
C PHE A 88 4.97 -3.32 -5.65
N LEU A 89 4.28 -2.41 -6.33
CA LEU A 89 4.90 -1.53 -7.31
C LEU A 89 5.84 -0.50 -6.67
N ASP A 90 5.59 -0.11 -5.41
CA ASP A 90 6.48 0.80 -4.68
C ASP A 90 7.84 0.17 -4.29
N LEU A 91 8.07 -1.11 -4.55
CA LEU A 91 9.38 -1.73 -4.35
C LEU A 91 10.45 -1.18 -5.31
N ASP A 92 10.06 -0.52 -6.40
CA ASP A 92 10.97 0.20 -7.29
C ASP A 92 11.78 1.26 -6.53
N LYS A 93 11.16 1.98 -5.61
CA LYS A 93 11.73 3.11 -4.87
C LYS A 93 12.86 2.66 -3.92
N PRO A 94 12.63 1.79 -2.92
CA PRO A 94 13.70 1.31 -2.06
C PRO A 94 14.78 0.54 -2.84
N SER A 95 14.39 -0.26 -3.85
CA SER A 95 15.34 -0.98 -4.68
C SER A 95 16.30 -0.03 -5.40
N THR A 96 15.78 1.02 -6.03
CA THR A 96 16.59 2.03 -6.70
C THR A 96 17.49 2.80 -5.73
N VAL A 97 17.01 3.10 -4.52
CA VAL A 97 17.79 3.84 -3.52
C VAL A 97 18.93 3.01 -2.95
N PHE A 98 18.69 1.75 -2.58
CA PHE A 98 19.65 0.92 -1.87
C PHE A 98 20.51 0.06 -2.80
N PHE A 99 19.99 -0.35 -3.96
CA PHE A 99 20.66 -1.28 -4.88
C PHE A 99 20.98 -0.64 -6.24
N GLY A 100 20.46 0.54 -6.55
CA GLY A 100 20.75 1.26 -7.79
C GLY A 100 19.95 0.81 -9.01
N PHE A 101 18.95 -0.08 -8.86
CA PHE A 101 18.10 -0.57 -9.97
C PHE A 101 16.67 -0.82 -9.51
N SER A 102 15.72 -0.75 -10.44
CA SER A 102 14.35 -1.21 -10.23
C SER A 102 14.26 -2.74 -10.37
N PRO A 103 13.47 -3.45 -9.54
CA PRO A 103 13.25 -4.89 -9.70
C PRO A 103 12.29 -5.22 -10.85
N PHE A 104 11.71 -4.21 -11.49
CA PHE A 104 10.70 -4.39 -12.53
C PHE A 104 11.24 -4.16 -13.95
N PRO A 105 10.62 -4.77 -14.97
CA PRO A 105 10.86 -4.39 -16.36
C PRO A 105 10.52 -2.91 -16.60
N GLY A 106 11.30 -2.22 -17.45
CA GLY A 106 11.12 -0.79 -17.72
C GLY A 106 9.71 -0.39 -18.19
N ALA A 107 8.97 -1.31 -18.82
CA ALA A 107 7.57 -1.07 -19.21
C ALA A 107 6.64 -0.95 -17.96
N VAL A 108 6.93 -1.69 -16.89
CA VAL A 108 6.19 -1.63 -15.63
C VAL A 108 6.50 -0.31 -14.92
N ASP A 109 7.77 0.07 -14.83
CA ASP A 109 8.18 1.36 -14.25
C ASP A 109 7.57 2.54 -15.03
N ALA A 110 7.57 2.47 -16.36
CA ALA A 110 6.97 3.50 -17.20
C ALA A 110 5.45 3.61 -16.99
N LEU A 111 4.75 2.47 -16.84
CA LEU A 111 3.32 2.47 -16.53
C LEU A 111 3.07 3.07 -15.14
N HIS A 112 3.81 2.61 -14.12
CA HIS A 112 3.71 3.11 -12.74
C HIS A 112 3.93 4.63 -12.68
N GLY A 113 5.02 5.13 -13.26
CA GLY A 113 5.31 6.57 -13.29
C GLY A 113 4.28 7.39 -14.09
N ARG A 114 3.66 6.82 -15.13
CA ARG A 114 2.63 7.53 -15.92
C ARG A 114 1.32 7.71 -15.16
N VAL A 115 0.98 6.76 -14.30
CA VAL A 115 -0.28 6.78 -13.55
C VAL A 115 -0.19 7.75 -12.35
N GLN A 116 0.97 7.94 -11.77
CA GLN A 116 1.17 8.78 -10.59
C GLN A 116 0.78 10.25 -10.84
N ARG A 117 -0.12 10.78 -9.99
CA ARG A 117 -0.56 12.18 -10.01
C ARG A 117 -0.13 12.90 -8.73
N GLU A 118 1.16 13.14 -8.63
CA GLU A 118 1.79 13.70 -7.44
C GLU A 118 1.64 15.22 -7.32
N SER A 119 1.45 15.70 -6.08
CA SER A 119 1.44 17.11 -5.73
C SER A 119 1.92 17.34 -4.29
N PRO A 120 2.87 18.26 -4.06
CA PRO A 120 3.47 18.46 -2.73
C PRO A 120 2.48 18.98 -1.67
N GLY A 121 1.40 19.63 -2.07
CA GLY A 121 0.41 20.21 -1.13
C GLY A 121 -0.61 19.21 -0.58
N ARG A 122 -0.53 17.90 -0.91
CA ARG A 122 -1.56 16.92 -0.57
C ARG A 122 -1.28 16.05 0.64
N MET A 123 -0.27 16.36 1.44
CA MET A 123 0.02 15.61 2.65
C MET A 123 -1.18 15.52 3.64
N PRO A 124 -2.00 16.59 3.85
CA PRO A 124 -3.19 16.45 4.70
C PRO A 124 -4.18 15.40 4.19
N GLN A 125 -4.33 15.27 2.86
CA GLN A 125 -5.17 14.23 2.24
C GLN A 125 -4.63 12.83 2.55
N GLU A 126 -3.32 12.62 2.49
CA GLU A 126 -2.69 11.32 2.84
C GLU A 126 -3.04 10.91 4.28
N VAL A 127 -2.92 11.85 5.22
CA VAL A 127 -3.23 11.61 6.63
C VAL A 127 -4.71 11.25 6.80
N LEU A 128 -5.62 11.98 6.16
CA LEU A 128 -7.06 11.69 6.23
C LEU A 128 -7.39 10.30 5.67
N VAL A 129 -6.79 9.94 4.53
CA VAL A 129 -6.98 8.62 3.91
C VAL A 129 -6.42 7.52 4.82
N ALA A 130 -5.23 7.73 5.42
CA ALA A 130 -4.63 6.79 6.36
C ALA A 130 -5.53 6.56 7.59
N VAL A 131 -6.05 7.62 8.20
CA VAL A 131 -6.96 7.52 9.36
C VAL A 131 -8.24 6.79 8.98
N ALA A 132 -8.89 7.19 7.90
CA ALA A 132 -10.11 6.54 7.42
C ALA A 132 -9.90 5.06 7.08
N GLY A 133 -8.80 4.74 6.39
CA GLY A 133 -8.40 3.39 6.07
C GLY A 133 -8.14 2.53 7.30
N ALA A 134 -7.39 3.06 8.28
CA ALA A 134 -7.10 2.37 9.53
C ALA A 134 -8.38 2.07 10.33
N LEU A 135 -9.30 3.02 10.43
CA LEU A 135 -10.60 2.81 11.08
C LEU A 135 -11.42 1.74 10.36
N ALA A 136 -11.47 1.78 9.03
CA ALA A 136 -12.18 0.78 8.21
C ALA A 136 -11.59 -0.63 8.40
N VAL A 137 -10.25 -0.78 8.33
CA VAL A 137 -9.56 -2.05 8.56
C VAL A 137 -9.83 -2.56 9.98
N ALA A 138 -9.74 -1.70 11.00
CA ALA A 138 -10.02 -2.09 12.38
C ALA A 138 -11.47 -2.58 12.54
N ALA A 139 -12.45 -1.88 11.97
CA ALA A 139 -13.86 -2.26 12.02
C ALA A 139 -14.12 -3.61 11.35
N VAL A 140 -13.59 -3.81 10.13
CA VAL A 140 -13.74 -5.07 9.39
C VAL A 140 -13.06 -6.22 10.13
N THR A 141 -11.86 -6.02 10.64
CA THR A 141 -11.10 -7.07 11.38
C THR A 141 -11.83 -7.48 12.64
N ARG A 142 -12.39 -6.53 13.42
CA ARG A 142 -13.20 -6.81 14.62
C ARG A 142 -14.44 -7.64 14.26
N ARG A 143 -15.22 -7.20 13.27
CA ARG A 143 -16.41 -7.94 12.81
C ARG A 143 -16.08 -9.38 12.39
N ARG A 144 -14.97 -9.57 11.66
CA ARG A 144 -14.54 -10.90 11.20
C ARG A 144 -14.01 -11.80 12.32
N ARG A 145 -13.54 -11.24 13.44
CA ARG A 145 -13.19 -11.99 14.65
C ARG A 145 -14.43 -12.49 15.40
N GLN A 146 -15.48 -11.67 15.44
CA GLN A 146 -16.74 -12.02 16.13
C GLN A 146 -17.57 -13.06 15.37
N SER A 147 -17.42 -13.13 14.05
CA SER A 147 -18.20 -14.03 13.17
C SER A 147 -17.48 -15.34 12.82
N GLY A 148 -16.39 -15.67 13.47
CA GLY A 148 -15.56 -16.85 13.20
C GLY A 148 -15.14 -17.64 14.35
#